data_4fd5df6f02da74c242db8660f2262df0
#
_entry.id   4fd5df6f02da74c242db8660f2262df0
#
_cell.length_a   1.000
_cell.length_b   1.000
_cell.length_c   1.000
_cell.angle_alpha   90.00
_cell.angle_beta   90.00
_cell.angle_gamma   90.00
#
_symmetry.space_group_name_H-M   'P 1'
#
loop_
_entity.id
_entity.type
_entity.pdbx_description
1 polymer ?
#
loop_
_entity_poly.entity_id
_entity_poly.type
_entity_poly.pdbx_seq_one_letter_code
_entity_poly.pdbx_strand_id
1 'polypeptide(L)'
;MTKNLLLGIAAVCGSTFQAVACTGISLTSRDGSYVQARTIEWARGVLQSEYVIIPRGQQLTSFTPTGVNGLTFTAKYGVVGLAVVQKEFIAEGINEAGLSAGLFFFPHYGGYETYDAAQNQRTLADLQVTEWLLSQFSTIDEVKAALSSVRVVGLEKTAVVHWRIGEPSGRQVVLEIVGGVPHFYENEVGVLTNAPGFEWQLTNLNNYANLHPGDASMQKLSGITLQPTGGNSGFLGIPGDATPPSRFVRAAFYRGTAPQRATGFDTCLLYTSPSPRDVE
;
A
#
# COMPACT_ATOMS: atom_id res chain seq x y z
N MET A 1 -65.85 -10.44 -10.40
CA MET A 1 -64.96 -10.79 -9.27
C MET A 1 -63.57 -11.09 -9.86
N THR A 2 -62.74 -10.07 -9.96
CA THR A 2 -61.37 -10.17 -10.49
C THR A 2 -60.36 -10.09 -9.34
N LYS A 3 -59.65 -11.19 -9.12
CA LYS A 3 -58.59 -11.25 -8.10
C LYS A 3 -57.31 -10.62 -8.69
N ASN A 4 -56.92 -9.50 -8.15
CA ASN A 4 -55.60 -8.88 -8.42
C ASN A 4 -54.52 -9.67 -7.70
N LEU A 5 -53.66 -10.33 -8.46
CA LEU A 5 -52.44 -10.98 -7.99
C LEU A 5 -51.33 -9.90 -7.93
N LEU A 6 -51.04 -9.38 -6.75
CA LEU A 6 -49.87 -8.54 -6.49
C LEU A 6 -48.62 -9.41 -6.50
N LEU A 7 -47.85 -9.36 -7.60
CA LEU A 7 -46.47 -9.84 -7.62
C LEU A 7 -45.59 -8.84 -6.85
N GLY A 8 -45.21 -9.19 -5.67
CA GLY A 8 -44.16 -8.51 -4.91
C GLY A 8 -42.78 -8.80 -5.54
N ILE A 9 -42.25 -7.87 -6.30
CA ILE A 9 -40.85 -7.89 -6.71
C ILE A 9 -40.04 -7.48 -5.46
N ALA A 10 -39.46 -8.46 -4.80
CA ALA A 10 -38.43 -8.23 -3.80
C ALA A 10 -37.19 -7.68 -4.53
N ALA A 11 -37.02 -6.36 -4.50
CA ALA A 11 -35.77 -5.73 -4.90
C ALA A 11 -34.69 -6.18 -3.92
N VAL A 12 -33.90 -7.18 -4.30
CA VAL A 12 -32.64 -7.48 -3.65
C VAL A 12 -31.73 -6.30 -3.95
N CYS A 13 -31.71 -5.32 -3.04
CA CYS A 13 -30.64 -4.33 -2.98
C CYS A 13 -29.36 -5.10 -2.67
N GLY A 14 -28.70 -5.60 -3.69
CA GLY A 14 -27.32 -6.02 -3.61
C GLY A 14 -26.49 -4.78 -3.24
N SER A 15 -26.20 -4.62 -1.97
CA SER A 15 -25.14 -3.74 -1.52
C SER A 15 -23.85 -4.27 -2.15
N THR A 16 -23.47 -3.70 -3.28
CA THR A 16 -22.13 -3.86 -3.83
C THR A 16 -21.18 -3.30 -2.78
N PHE A 17 -20.60 -4.16 -1.97
CA PHE A 17 -19.44 -3.82 -1.16
C PHE A 17 -18.34 -3.41 -2.13
N GLN A 18 -18.25 -2.13 -2.39
CA GLN A 18 -17.16 -1.59 -3.18
C GLN A 18 -15.93 -1.61 -2.27
N ALA A 19 -15.02 -2.52 -2.55
CA ALA A 19 -13.79 -2.67 -1.80
C ALA A 19 -12.87 -1.47 -2.05
N VAL A 20 -12.55 -0.72 -1.01
CA VAL A 20 -11.37 0.16 -1.03
C VAL A 20 -10.16 -0.74 -0.95
N ALA A 21 -9.43 -0.87 -2.04
CA ALA A 21 -8.32 -1.81 -2.16
C ALA A 21 -7.07 -1.10 -2.67
N CYS A 22 -5.94 -1.39 -2.05
CA CYS A 22 -4.63 -0.93 -2.50
C CYS A 22 -3.68 -2.13 -2.46
N THR A 23 -2.83 -2.26 -3.47
CA THR A 23 -1.75 -3.25 -3.46
C THR A 23 -0.49 -2.56 -3.94
N GLY A 24 0.54 -2.52 -3.10
CA GLY A 24 1.86 -2.02 -3.44
C GLY A 24 2.86 -3.16 -3.54
N ILE A 25 3.74 -3.09 -4.52
CA ILE A 25 4.86 -4.01 -4.69
C ILE A 25 6.13 -3.25 -5.02
N SER A 26 7.27 -3.91 -4.82
CA SER A 26 8.56 -3.38 -5.23
C SER A 26 9.37 -4.48 -5.91
N LEU A 27 10.19 -4.11 -6.88
CA LEU A 27 11.13 -5.00 -7.54
C LEU A 27 12.49 -4.32 -7.67
N THR A 28 13.55 -5.13 -7.69
CA THR A 28 14.90 -4.68 -7.98
C THR A 28 15.36 -5.34 -9.26
N SER A 29 15.82 -4.56 -10.23
CA SER A 29 16.41 -5.05 -11.48
C SER A 29 17.87 -5.44 -11.30
N ARG A 30 18.48 -6.09 -12.33
CA ARG A 30 19.89 -6.52 -12.27
C ARG A 30 20.88 -5.36 -12.24
N ASP A 31 20.51 -4.20 -12.79
CA ASP A 31 21.31 -2.98 -12.74
C ASP A 31 21.24 -2.27 -11.37
N GLY A 32 20.50 -2.85 -10.41
CA GLY A 32 20.30 -2.27 -9.08
C GLY A 32 19.19 -1.24 -9.00
N SER A 33 18.49 -0.93 -10.10
CA SER A 33 17.36 -0.01 -10.06
C SER A 33 16.23 -0.58 -9.21
N TYR A 34 15.69 0.25 -8.33
CA TYR A 34 14.60 -0.08 -7.45
C TYR A 34 13.30 0.54 -7.97
N VAL A 35 12.31 -0.29 -8.23
CA VAL A 35 11.01 0.12 -8.78
C VAL A 35 9.92 -0.17 -7.78
N GLN A 36 9.08 0.82 -7.52
CA GLN A 36 7.86 0.68 -6.74
C GLN A 36 6.65 0.91 -7.65
N ALA A 37 5.64 0.09 -7.47
CA ALA A 37 4.36 0.23 -8.14
C ALA A 37 3.21 -0.06 -7.18
N ARG A 38 2.04 0.52 -7.49
CA ARG A 38 0.83 0.25 -6.71
C ARG A 38 -0.43 0.43 -7.53
N THR A 39 -1.52 -0.19 -7.06
CA THR A 39 -2.90 0.18 -7.42
C THR A 39 -3.50 1.06 -6.32
N ILE A 40 -4.35 2.00 -6.72
CA ILE A 40 -5.24 2.74 -5.80
C ILE A 40 -6.66 2.47 -6.26
N GLU A 41 -7.44 1.82 -5.41
CA GLU A 41 -8.84 1.51 -5.70
C GLU A 41 -9.70 2.23 -4.67
N TRP A 42 -10.50 3.20 -5.15
CA TRP A 42 -11.36 4.00 -4.31
C TRP A 42 -12.82 3.81 -4.72
N ALA A 43 -13.56 3.13 -3.86
CA ALA A 43 -14.90 2.65 -4.17
C ALA A 43 -16.02 3.71 -4.18
N ARG A 44 -15.73 4.96 -3.83
CA ARG A 44 -16.76 6.00 -3.63
C ARG A 44 -16.92 6.98 -4.79
N GLY A 45 -16.48 6.62 -5.98
CA GLY A 45 -16.59 7.47 -7.15
C GLY A 45 -15.25 7.70 -7.87
N VAL A 46 -15.20 8.71 -8.72
CA VAL A 46 -13.97 9.10 -9.41
C VAL A 46 -13.01 9.70 -8.39
N LEU A 47 -11.87 9.05 -8.18
CA LEU A 47 -10.79 9.60 -7.38
C LEU A 47 -10.15 10.77 -8.14
N GLN A 48 -10.38 11.98 -7.66
CA GLN A 48 -9.67 13.14 -8.18
C GLN A 48 -8.19 12.99 -7.82
N SER A 49 -7.35 12.96 -8.82
CA SER A 49 -5.90 12.80 -8.64
C SER A 49 -5.15 13.76 -9.57
N GLU A 50 -4.03 14.26 -9.09
CA GLU A 50 -3.17 15.18 -9.83
C GLU A 50 -1.70 14.93 -9.52
N TYR A 51 -0.81 15.22 -10.47
CA TYR A 51 0.61 15.25 -10.22
C TYR A 51 0.98 16.53 -9.49
N VAL A 52 1.77 16.40 -8.44
CA VAL A 52 2.24 17.52 -7.62
C VAL A 52 3.76 17.56 -7.64
N ILE A 53 4.29 18.76 -7.84
CA ILE A 53 5.73 19.05 -7.71
C ILE A 53 5.90 20.03 -6.56
N ILE A 54 6.69 19.65 -5.56
CA ILE A 54 7.08 20.52 -4.46
C ILE A 54 8.57 20.88 -4.64
N PRO A 55 8.91 22.11 -4.97
CA PRO A 55 10.30 22.53 -5.08
C PRO A 55 10.98 22.66 -3.71
N ARG A 56 12.30 22.52 -3.67
CA ARG A 56 13.09 22.88 -2.48
C ARG A 56 12.78 24.29 -2.03
N GLY A 57 12.75 24.52 -0.71
CA GLY A 57 12.49 25.81 -0.12
C GLY A 57 11.00 26.21 -0.04
N GLN A 58 10.09 25.40 -0.57
CA GLN A 58 8.67 25.65 -0.40
C GLN A 58 8.27 25.45 1.05
N GLN A 59 7.59 26.45 1.61
CA GLN A 59 6.99 26.35 2.94
C GLN A 59 5.65 25.61 2.84
N LEU A 60 5.45 24.65 3.73
CA LEU A 60 4.27 23.80 3.83
C LEU A 60 3.71 23.89 5.24
N THR A 61 2.40 23.83 5.38
CA THR A 61 1.73 23.83 6.68
C THR A 61 0.71 22.72 6.72
N SER A 62 0.79 21.90 7.75
CA SER A 62 -0.14 20.78 7.92
C SER A 62 -1.53 21.25 8.30
N PHE A 63 -2.51 20.48 7.86
CA PHE A 63 -3.89 20.59 8.33
C PHE A 63 -4.02 20.06 9.76
N THR A 64 -5.02 20.53 10.43
CA THR A 64 -5.55 19.96 11.67
C THR A 64 -7.07 19.88 11.56
N PRO A 65 -7.77 19.23 12.47
CA PRO A 65 -9.24 19.25 12.48
C PRO A 65 -9.88 20.66 12.57
N THR A 66 -9.07 21.70 12.87
CA THR A 66 -9.54 23.09 13.00
C THR A 66 -9.07 24.00 11.85
N GLY A 67 -8.33 23.48 10.87
CA GLY A 67 -7.88 24.26 9.70
C GLY A 67 -6.42 24.03 9.34
N VAL A 68 -5.86 24.93 8.53
CA VAL A 68 -4.45 24.89 8.10
C VAL A 68 -3.58 25.62 9.12
N ASN A 69 -3.36 24.98 10.25
CA ASN A 69 -2.68 25.58 11.42
C ASN A 69 -1.81 24.58 12.20
N GLY A 70 -1.45 23.47 11.58
CA GLY A 70 -0.57 22.44 12.13
C GLY A 70 0.91 22.76 12.00
N LEU A 71 1.73 21.71 11.98
CA LEU A 71 3.17 21.79 11.79
C LEU A 71 3.50 22.56 10.50
N THR A 72 4.38 23.56 10.61
CA THR A 72 4.93 24.27 9.46
C THR A 72 6.37 23.83 9.24
N PHE A 73 6.73 23.50 8.00
CA PHE A 73 8.05 23.05 7.62
C PHE A 73 8.42 23.54 6.22
N THR A 74 9.72 23.58 5.94
CA THR A 74 10.24 23.98 4.62
C THR A 74 10.82 22.77 3.93
N ALA A 75 10.44 22.52 2.69
CA ALA A 75 10.92 21.38 1.90
C ALA A 75 12.43 21.45 1.71
N LYS A 76 13.15 20.47 2.22
CA LYS A 76 14.60 20.30 2.02
C LYS A 76 14.90 19.64 0.69
N TYR A 77 14.00 18.78 0.23
CA TYR A 77 14.11 18.02 -1.01
C TYR A 77 12.96 18.38 -1.96
N GLY A 78 13.26 18.41 -3.25
CA GLY A 78 12.24 18.46 -4.28
C GLY A 78 11.48 17.13 -4.32
N VAL A 79 10.15 17.21 -4.49
CA VAL A 79 9.25 16.05 -4.47
C VAL A 79 8.43 16.03 -5.74
N VAL A 80 8.24 14.83 -6.30
CA VAL A 80 7.20 14.54 -7.29
C VAL A 80 6.26 13.50 -6.71
N GLY A 81 4.97 13.77 -6.72
CA GLY A 81 3.96 12.89 -6.16
C GLY A 81 2.67 12.84 -6.94
N LEU A 82 1.89 11.83 -6.67
CA LEU A 82 0.49 11.71 -7.07
C LEU A 82 -0.37 12.02 -5.84
N ALA A 83 -1.05 13.14 -5.87
CA ALA A 83 -2.00 13.53 -4.83
C ALA A 83 -3.40 13.01 -5.15
N VAL A 84 -4.20 12.82 -4.12
CA VAL A 84 -5.59 12.39 -4.20
C VAL A 84 -6.46 13.31 -3.37
N VAL A 85 -7.68 13.60 -3.86
CA VAL A 85 -8.64 14.52 -3.24
C VAL A 85 -8.19 15.99 -3.33
N GLN A 86 -6.99 16.30 -2.90
CA GLN A 86 -6.38 17.64 -2.99
C GLN A 86 -4.85 17.52 -3.00
N LYS A 87 -4.17 18.55 -3.50
CA LYS A 87 -2.72 18.55 -3.81
C LYS A 87 -1.81 18.28 -2.61
N GLU A 88 -2.25 18.60 -1.40
CA GLU A 88 -1.50 18.37 -0.15
C GLU A 88 -1.53 16.90 0.30
N PHE A 89 -2.42 16.08 -0.25
CA PHE A 89 -2.58 14.67 0.15
C PHE A 89 -1.87 13.75 -0.85
N ILE A 90 -0.55 13.70 -0.77
CA ILE A 90 0.28 12.85 -1.62
C ILE A 90 0.07 11.39 -1.24
N ALA A 91 -0.58 10.63 -2.13
CA ALA A 91 -0.82 9.20 -1.93
C ALA A 91 0.39 8.34 -2.24
N GLU A 92 1.23 8.76 -3.18
CA GLU A 92 2.48 8.09 -3.56
C GLU A 92 3.43 9.12 -4.15
N GLY A 93 4.73 9.03 -3.85
CA GLY A 93 5.71 9.96 -4.39
C GLY A 93 7.16 9.53 -4.14
N ILE A 94 8.05 10.32 -4.73
CA ILE A 94 9.50 10.17 -4.59
C ILE A 94 10.13 11.56 -4.48
N ASN A 95 11.20 11.67 -3.72
CA ASN A 95 11.99 12.88 -3.66
C ASN A 95 13.29 12.75 -4.47
N GLU A 96 13.98 13.85 -4.65
CA GLU A 96 15.23 13.91 -5.42
C GLU A 96 16.41 13.15 -4.81
N ALA A 97 16.33 12.77 -3.52
CA ALA A 97 17.29 11.87 -2.87
C ALA A 97 16.95 10.40 -3.14
N GLY A 98 15.81 10.11 -3.78
CA GLY A 98 15.34 8.77 -4.08
C GLY A 98 14.54 8.11 -2.96
N LEU A 99 14.27 8.80 -1.84
CA LEU A 99 13.32 8.30 -0.86
C LEU A 99 11.93 8.30 -1.47
N SER A 100 11.24 7.19 -1.38
CA SER A 100 9.86 7.00 -1.85
C SER A 100 8.93 6.70 -0.67
N ALA A 101 7.72 7.19 -0.73
CA ALA A 101 6.70 6.90 0.29
C ALA A 101 5.31 6.88 -0.33
N GLY A 102 4.45 6.02 0.22
CA GLY A 102 3.06 5.92 -0.19
C GLY A 102 2.16 5.51 0.95
N LEU A 103 0.93 6.05 0.98
CA LEU A 103 -0.08 5.73 1.97
C LEU A 103 -1.07 4.68 1.45
N PHE A 104 -1.57 3.84 2.36
CA PHE A 104 -2.53 2.79 2.08
C PHE A 104 -3.63 2.81 3.16
N PHE A 105 -4.87 2.56 2.76
CA PHE A 105 -5.99 2.54 3.70
C PHE A 105 -5.84 1.40 4.72
N PHE A 106 -5.98 1.74 6.02
CA PHE A 106 -5.71 0.85 7.14
C PHE A 106 -6.82 0.89 8.21
N PRO A 107 -8.07 0.58 7.82
CA PRO A 107 -9.22 0.70 8.70
C PRO A 107 -9.18 -0.32 9.84
N HIS A 108 -9.75 0.07 10.98
CA HIS A 108 -9.97 -0.75 12.17
C HIS A 108 -8.72 -1.17 12.97
N TYR A 109 -7.53 -1.04 12.41
CA TYR A 109 -6.27 -1.44 13.05
C TYR A 109 -5.42 -0.23 13.44
N GLY A 110 -5.34 0.77 12.57
CA GLY A 110 -4.62 2.00 12.88
C GLY A 110 -5.37 2.91 13.86
N GLY A 111 -4.61 3.75 14.54
CA GLY A 111 -5.15 4.77 15.43
C GLY A 111 -4.08 5.78 15.78
N TYR A 112 -4.42 7.06 15.60
CA TYR A 112 -3.51 8.18 15.82
C TYR A 112 -3.71 8.78 17.21
N GLU A 113 -2.88 9.75 17.57
CA GLU A 113 -3.05 10.53 18.77
C GLU A 113 -4.35 11.36 18.71
N THR A 114 -4.95 11.58 19.88
CA THR A 114 -6.08 12.51 19.98
C THR A 114 -5.60 13.93 19.70
N TYR A 115 -6.35 14.65 18.86
CA TYR A 115 -6.05 16.04 18.56
C TYR A 115 -6.07 16.92 19.81
N ASP A 116 -5.04 17.76 19.94
CA ASP A 116 -4.91 18.77 21.00
C ASP A 116 -4.46 20.08 20.36
N ALA A 117 -5.31 21.09 20.37
CA ALA A 117 -5.02 22.40 19.77
C ALA A 117 -3.81 23.10 20.38
N ALA A 118 -3.46 22.81 21.63
CA ALA A 118 -2.25 23.35 22.27
C ALA A 118 -0.95 22.78 21.64
N GLN A 119 -1.03 21.71 20.87
CA GLN A 119 0.06 21.02 20.21
C GLN A 119 0.08 21.25 18.70
N ASN A 120 -0.65 22.21 18.16
CA ASN A 120 -0.73 22.47 16.73
C ASN A 120 0.64 22.57 16.04
N GLN A 121 1.62 23.22 16.67
CA GLN A 121 2.97 23.36 16.12
C GLN A 121 3.71 22.04 15.87
N ARG A 122 3.27 20.95 16.47
CA ARG A 122 3.81 19.59 16.27
C ARG A 122 2.79 18.67 15.57
N THR A 123 1.60 19.15 15.29
CA THR A 123 0.52 18.35 14.70
C THR A 123 0.71 18.20 13.20
N LEU A 124 0.79 16.96 12.76
CA LEU A 124 0.88 16.55 11.36
C LEU A 124 -0.37 15.72 11.01
N ALA A 125 -1.09 16.14 9.96
CA ALA A 125 -2.23 15.38 9.47
C ALA A 125 -1.78 14.04 8.88
N ASP A 126 -2.52 12.99 9.15
CA ASP A 126 -2.25 11.63 8.64
C ASP A 126 -2.09 11.57 7.12
N LEU A 127 -2.94 12.26 6.37
CA LEU A 127 -2.87 12.33 4.91
C LEU A 127 -1.71 13.17 4.38
N GLN A 128 -1.03 13.95 5.23
CA GLN A 128 0.17 14.73 4.87
C GLN A 128 1.48 14.10 5.36
N VAL A 129 1.44 12.95 6.01
CA VAL A 129 2.66 12.25 6.43
C VAL A 129 3.55 11.96 5.23
N THR A 130 3.00 11.50 4.10
CA THR A 130 3.77 11.24 2.87
C THR A 130 4.47 12.51 2.36
N GLU A 131 3.77 13.65 2.35
CA GLU A 131 4.33 14.95 1.96
C GLU A 131 5.50 15.35 2.87
N TRP A 132 5.31 15.22 4.18
CA TRP A 132 6.35 15.53 5.17
C TRP A 132 7.55 14.61 5.05
N LEU A 133 7.35 13.31 4.91
CA LEU A 133 8.42 12.33 4.74
C LEU A 133 9.30 12.67 3.53
N LEU A 134 8.68 12.87 2.37
CA LEU A 134 9.39 13.11 1.12
C LEU A 134 10.07 14.47 1.09
N SER A 135 9.50 15.49 1.71
CA SER A 135 10.08 16.82 1.72
C SER A 135 11.21 17.01 2.75
N GLN A 136 11.30 16.17 3.79
CA GLN A 136 12.21 16.38 4.92
C GLN A 136 13.40 15.43 4.97
N PHE A 137 13.28 14.19 4.46
CA PHE A 137 14.22 13.11 4.72
C PHE A 137 14.76 12.49 3.44
N SER A 138 15.95 11.89 3.55
CA SER A 138 16.60 11.12 2.49
C SER A 138 16.73 9.63 2.81
N THR A 139 16.58 9.25 4.08
CA THR A 139 16.74 7.88 4.56
C THR A 139 15.63 7.46 5.52
N ILE A 140 15.39 6.16 5.61
CA ILE A 140 14.46 5.56 6.57
C ILE A 140 14.90 5.84 8.01
N ASP A 141 16.20 5.82 8.28
CA ASP A 141 16.71 6.04 9.64
C ASP A 141 16.48 7.48 10.11
N GLU A 142 16.61 8.47 9.21
CA GLU A 142 16.21 9.85 9.50
C GLU A 142 14.73 9.96 9.84
N VAL A 143 13.87 9.26 9.09
CA VAL A 143 12.42 9.19 9.36
C VAL A 143 12.16 8.61 10.74
N LYS A 144 12.77 7.46 11.07
CA LYS A 144 12.61 6.81 12.38
C LYS A 144 13.01 7.73 13.52
N ALA A 145 14.11 8.45 13.38
CA ALA A 145 14.60 9.38 14.39
C ALA A 145 13.68 10.60 14.58
N ALA A 146 13.11 11.11 13.48
CA ALA A 146 12.32 12.34 13.49
C ALA A 146 10.86 12.16 13.89
N LEU A 147 10.28 10.96 13.74
CA LEU A 147 8.84 10.76 13.89
C LEU A 147 8.33 11.09 15.30
N SER A 148 9.16 10.92 16.34
CA SER A 148 8.82 11.31 17.72
C SER A 148 8.69 12.82 17.93
N SER A 149 9.20 13.64 17.00
CA SER A 149 9.12 15.10 17.07
C SER A 149 7.76 15.65 16.65
N VAL A 150 6.97 14.86 15.95
CA VAL A 150 5.64 15.22 15.45
C VAL A 150 4.54 14.41 16.14
N ARG A 151 3.33 14.89 16.06
CA ARG A 151 2.12 14.20 16.51
C ARG A 151 1.23 13.97 15.30
N VAL A 152 1.09 12.72 14.89
CA VAL A 152 0.19 12.38 13.79
C VAL A 152 -1.25 12.31 14.31
N VAL A 153 -2.13 13.05 13.67
CA VAL A 153 -3.58 13.07 14.00
C VAL A 153 -4.40 12.83 12.73
N GLY A 154 -5.51 12.12 12.88
CA GLY A 154 -6.45 11.90 11.79
C GLY A 154 -7.29 13.15 11.52
N LEU A 155 -7.42 13.52 10.25
CA LEU A 155 -8.38 14.55 9.84
C LEU A 155 -9.81 14.01 9.87
N GLU A 156 -9.97 12.72 9.57
CA GLU A 156 -11.25 12.01 9.59
C GLU A 156 -11.14 10.72 10.41
N LYS A 157 -12.17 10.40 11.18
CA LYS A 157 -12.16 9.19 12.04
C LYS A 157 -12.12 7.87 11.26
N THR A 158 -12.53 7.89 10.00
CA THR A 158 -12.70 6.68 9.18
C THR A 158 -11.63 6.50 8.10
N ALA A 159 -10.75 7.47 7.92
CA ALA A 159 -9.73 7.48 6.87
C ALA A 159 -8.32 7.13 7.38
N VAL A 160 -8.21 6.14 8.28
CA VAL A 160 -6.91 5.74 8.82
C VAL A 160 -6.07 5.07 7.74
N VAL A 161 -4.79 5.43 7.68
CA VAL A 161 -3.82 4.92 6.72
C VAL A 161 -2.54 4.42 7.40
N HIS A 162 -1.77 3.59 6.70
CA HIS A 162 -0.40 3.22 7.02
C HIS A 162 0.50 3.49 5.81
N TRP A 163 1.81 3.44 5.96
CA TRP A 163 2.73 3.90 4.93
C TRP A 163 3.78 2.85 4.59
N ARG A 164 4.12 2.78 3.31
CA ARG A 164 5.32 2.15 2.81
C ARG A 164 6.35 3.24 2.55
N ILE A 165 7.60 3.04 3.00
CA ILE A 165 8.72 3.94 2.81
C ILE A 165 9.87 3.12 2.24
N GLY A 166 10.50 3.58 1.16
CA GLY A 166 11.59 2.87 0.50
C GLY A 166 12.75 3.78 0.15
N GLU A 167 13.95 3.22 0.15
CA GLU A 167 15.21 3.88 -0.19
C GLU A 167 15.76 3.38 -1.54
N PRO A 168 16.65 4.15 -2.19
CA PRO A 168 17.33 3.71 -3.42
C PRO A 168 18.11 2.41 -3.26
N SER A 169 18.54 2.07 -2.04
CA SER A 169 19.20 0.80 -1.71
C SER A 169 18.31 -0.43 -1.91
N GLY A 170 17.00 -0.23 -2.07
CA GLY A 170 16.01 -1.29 -2.08
C GLY A 170 15.47 -1.66 -0.69
N ARG A 171 16.05 -1.12 0.39
CA ARG A 171 15.49 -1.25 1.74
C ARG A 171 14.15 -0.55 1.80
N GLN A 172 13.19 -1.17 2.46
CA GLN A 172 11.88 -0.58 2.70
C GLN A 172 11.31 -0.97 4.05
N VAL A 173 10.47 -0.10 4.59
CA VAL A 173 9.74 -0.34 5.84
C VAL A 173 8.27 -0.05 5.66
N VAL A 174 7.46 -0.67 6.50
CA VAL A 174 6.07 -0.29 6.73
C VAL A 174 6.00 0.47 8.04
N LEU A 175 5.36 1.63 8.02
CA LEU A 175 5.02 2.42 9.20
C LEU A 175 3.53 2.25 9.49
N GLU A 176 3.20 1.74 10.66
CA GLU A 176 1.85 1.66 11.20
C GLU A 176 1.79 2.44 12.51
N ILE A 177 0.74 3.25 12.68
CA ILE A 177 0.48 3.95 13.95
C ILE A 177 -0.73 3.28 14.59
N VAL A 178 -0.53 2.68 15.75
CA VAL A 178 -1.55 1.92 16.49
C VAL A 178 -1.66 2.48 17.90
N GLY A 179 -2.84 2.95 18.27
CA GLY A 179 -3.03 3.58 19.58
C GLY A 179 -2.15 4.81 19.83
N GLY A 180 -1.81 5.56 18.77
CA GLY A 180 -0.91 6.71 18.83
C GLY A 180 0.59 6.35 18.81
N VAL A 181 0.94 5.06 18.81
CA VAL A 181 2.34 4.60 18.85
C VAL A 181 2.78 4.18 17.45
N PRO A 182 3.88 4.72 16.91
CA PRO A 182 4.42 4.32 15.63
C PRO A 182 5.19 2.99 15.75
N HIS A 183 4.94 2.08 14.81
CA HIS A 183 5.62 0.83 14.63
C HIS A 183 6.26 0.78 13.25
N PHE A 184 7.55 0.39 13.18
CA PHE A 184 8.26 0.22 11.93
C PHE A 184 8.58 -1.26 11.73
N TYR A 185 8.19 -1.79 10.58
CA TYR A 185 8.48 -3.17 10.18
C TYR A 185 9.37 -3.17 8.94
N GLU A 186 10.50 -3.87 8.97
CA GLU A 186 11.30 -4.09 7.75
C GLU A 186 10.49 -4.92 6.75
N ASN A 187 10.40 -4.46 5.52
CA ASN A 187 9.55 -5.08 4.50
C ASN A 187 10.40 -5.81 3.45
N GLU A 188 10.96 -6.95 3.80
CA GLU A 188 11.73 -7.80 2.89
C GLU A 188 10.86 -8.45 1.81
N VAL A 189 9.57 -8.68 2.12
CA VAL A 189 8.59 -9.25 1.17
C VAL A 189 8.29 -8.29 0.03
N GLY A 190 8.49 -6.98 0.23
CA GLY A 190 8.28 -5.96 -0.79
C GLY A 190 6.83 -5.76 -1.20
N VAL A 191 5.88 -6.10 -0.34
CA VAL A 191 4.43 -5.99 -0.59
C VAL A 191 3.79 -5.23 0.56
N LEU A 192 2.81 -4.39 0.23
CA LEU A 192 1.87 -3.83 1.21
C LEU A 192 0.47 -3.80 0.59
N THR A 193 -0.53 -4.15 1.39
CA THR A 193 -1.94 -4.03 0.99
C THR A 193 -2.69 -3.12 1.97
N ASN A 194 -3.70 -3.64 2.64
CA ASN A 194 -4.50 -2.89 3.62
C ASN A 194 -4.52 -3.67 4.95
N ALA A 195 -5.51 -3.42 5.79
CA ALA A 195 -5.73 -4.20 7.02
C ALA A 195 -5.90 -5.71 6.73
N PRO A 196 -5.49 -6.59 7.65
CA PRO A 196 -4.89 -6.34 8.97
C PRO A 196 -3.43 -5.86 8.91
N GLY A 197 -2.82 -5.61 10.09
CA GLY A 197 -1.46 -5.09 10.21
C GLY A 197 -0.40 -5.95 9.52
N PHE A 198 0.73 -5.32 9.21
CA PHE A 198 1.78 -5.92 8.39
C PHE A 198 2.37 -7.20 9.04
N GLU A 199 2.60 -7.20 10.35
CA GLU A 199 3.10 -8.37 11.07
C GLU A 199 2.13 -9.56 10.97
N TRP A 200 0.83 -9.29 11.04
CA TRP A 200 -0.19 -10.31 10.82
C TRP A 200 -0.13 -10.85 9.39
N GLN A 201 0.05 -9.99 8.39
CA GLN A 201 0.17 -10.40 6.98
C GLN A 201 1.37 -11.34 6.79
N LEU A 202 2.51 -11.03 7.41
CA LEU A 202 3.69 -11.91 7.38
C LEU A 202 3.41 -13.25 8.05
N THR A 203 2.74 -13.24 9.21
CA THR A 203 2.35 -14.47 9.90
C THR A 203 1.41 -15.33 9.05
N ASN A 204 0.46 -14.70 8.36
CA ASN A 204 -0.47 -15.39 7.46
C ASN A 204 0.21 -16.09 6.28
N LEU A 205 1.37 -15.60 5.80
CA LEU A 205 2.13 -16.28 4.74
C LEU A 205 2.51 -17.71 5.11
N ASN A 206 2.68 -18.03 6.41
CA ASN A 206 3.00 -19.37 6.85
C ASN A 206 1.93 -20.41 6.48
N ASN A 207 0.67 -20.00 6.31
CA ASN A 207 -0.41 -20.86 5.85
C ASN A 207 -0.22 -21.33 4.40
N TYR A 208 0.67 -20.68 3.66
CA TYR A 208 0.93 -20.90 2.24
C TYR A 208 2.35 -21.41 1.98
N ALA A 209 3.04 -21.94 2.99
CA ALA A 209 4.40 -22.44 2.88
C ALA A 209 4.55 -23.61 1.88
N ASN A 210 3.44 -24.26 1.52
CA ASN A 210 3.39 -25.29 0.48
C ASN A 210 3.41 -24.75 -0.95
N LEU A 211 3.13 -23.47 -1.16
CA LEU A 211 3.12 -22.87 -2.48
C LEU A 211 4.56 -22.66 -2.98
N HIS A 212 4.79 -23.02 -4.22
CA HIS A 212 6.09 -22.85 -4.89
C HIS A 212 5.92 -22.69 -6.40
N PRO A 213 6.86 -22.05 -7.12
CA PRO A 213 6.82 -21.98 -8.56
C PRO A 213 7.06 -23.37 -9.19
N GLY A 214 6.51 -23.58 -10.40
CA GLY A 214 6.60 -24.83 -11.12
C GLY A 214 5.58 -25.87 -10.68
N ASP A 215 5.88 -27.13 -10.95
CA ASP A 215 4.94 -28.24 -10.75
C ASP A 215 5.07 -28.86 -9.36
N ALA A 216 3.94 -29.22 -8.78
CA ALA A 216 3.89 -30.01 -7.56
C ALA A 216 4.47 -31.43 -7.79
N SER A 217 5.06 -32.00 -6.77
CA SER A 217 5.60 -33.37 -6.81
C SER A 217 4.47 -34.41 -6.79
N MET A 218 4.70 -35.53 -7.48
CA MET A 218 3.85 -36.71 -7.36
C MET A 218 3.83 -37.23 -5.94
N GLN A 219 2.69 -37.70 -5.48
CA GLN A 219 2.50 -38.27 -4.14
C GLN A 219 1.86 -39.66 -4.23
N LYS A 220 2.22 -40.52 -3.28
CA LYS A 220 1.54 -41.80 -3.06
C LYS A 220 0.56 -41.69 -1.90
N LEU A 221 -0.67 -42.05 -2.13
CA LEU A 221 -1.72 -42.05 -1.11
C LEU A 221 -2.49 -43.40 -1.18
N SER A 222 -2.37 -44.18 -0.12
CA SER A 222 -3.16 -45.43 0.02
C SER A 222 -3.15 -46.34 -1.20
N GLY A 223 -2.01 -46.51 -1.86
CA GLY A 223 -1.85 -47.38 -3.03
C GLY A 223 -2.16 -46.75 -4.40
N ILE A 224 -2.61 -45.51 -4.45
CA ILE A 224 -2.70 -44.72 -5.68
C ILE A 224 -1.56 -43.70 -5.80
N THR A 225 -1.22 -43.34 -7.03
CA THR A 225 -0.28 -42.27 -7.31
C THR A 225 -1.06 -41.04 -7.73
N LEU A 226 -0.91 -39.93 -6.98
CA LEU A 226 -1.44 -38.64 -7.34
C LEU A 226 -0.43 -37.94 -8.24
N GLN A 227 -0.90 -37.51 -9.40
CA GLN A 227 -0.09 -36.73 -10.37
C GLN A 227 -0.62 -35.31 -10.47
N PRO A 228 0.24 -34.31 -10.47
CA PRO A 228 -0.17 -32.92 -10.72
C PRO A 228 -0.85 -32.79 -12.08
N THR A 229 -1.88 -31.93 -12.15
CA THR A 229 -2.64 -31.68 -13.37
C THR A 229 -2.24 -30.33 -13.96
N GLY A 230 -1.58 -30.33 -15.09
CA GLY A 230 -1.12 -29.13 -15.77
C GLY A 230 0.13 -28.47 -15.15
N GLY A 231 0.72 -27.52 -15.86
CA GLY A 231 1.88 -26.75 -15.42
C GLY A 231 1.54 -25.77 -14.33
N ASN A 232 2.56 -25.39 -13.50
CA ASN A 232 2.47 -24.49 -12.35
C ASN A 232 1.50 -24.96 -11.25
N SER A 233 1.32 -26.25 -11.11
CA SER A 233 0.48 -26.85 -10.07
C SER A 233 1.00 -26.60 -8.65
N GLY A 234 2.25 -26.15 -8.48
CA GLY A 234 2.79 -25.71 -7.20
C GLY A 234 2.09 -24.47 -6.61
N PHE A 235 1.34 -23.71 -7.41
CA PHE A 235 0.48 -22.62 -6.94
C PHE A 235 -0.97 -23.01 -6.66
N LEU A 236 -1.29 -24.30 -6.69
CA LEU A 236 -2.61 -24.77 -6.34
C LEU A 236 -2.93 -24.43 -4.88
N GLY A 237 -4.01 -23.68 -4.68
CA GLY A 237 -4.42 -23.18 -3.35
C GLY A 237 -4.02 -21.72 -3.09
N ILE A 238 -3.38 -21.04 -4.05
CA ILE A 238 -3.19 -19.57 -3.92
C ILE A 238 -4.57 -18.89 -3.84
N PRO A 239 -4.79 -17.97 -2.89
CA PRO A 239 -6.10 -17.39 -2.66
C PRO A 239 -6.53 -16.48 -3.82
N GLY A 240 -7.76 -16.62 -4.30
CA GLY A 240 -8.27 -15.93 -5.50
C GLY A 240 -9.14 -14.69 -5.23
N ASP A 241 -9.59 -14.49 -3.99
CA ASP A 241 -10.49 -13.39 -3.65
C ASP A 241 -9.79 -12.02 -3.57
N ALA A 242 -10.58 -10.94 -3.48
CA ALA A 242 -10.08 -9.56 -3.49
C ALA A 242 -9.74 -8.99 -2.10
N THR A 243 -9.83 -9.77 -1.03
CA THR A 243 -9.51 -9.28 0.32
C THR A 243 -8.03 -8.89 0.45
N PRO A 244 -7.69 -7.94 1.33
CA PRO A 244 -6.30 -7.54 1.53
C PRO A 244 -5.34 -8.70 1.84
N PRO A 245 -5.69 -9.66 2.73
CA PRO A 245 -4.83 -10.83 2.98
C PRO A 245 -4.57 -11.68 1.74
N SER A 246 -5.61 -11.96 0.95
CA SER A 246 -5.48 -12.76 -0.26
C SER A 246 -4.66 -12.05 -1.34
N ARG A 247 -4.82 -10.74 -1.49
CA ARG A 247 -4.01 -9.93 -2.40
C ARG A 247 -2.54 -9.87 -1.94
N PHE A 248 -2.30 -9.77 -0.62
CA PHE A 248 -0.95 -9.78 -0.06
C PHE A 248 -0.23 -11.10 -0.39
N VAL A 249 -0.89 -12.23 -0.17
CA VAL A 249 -0.34 -13.56 -0.49
C VAL A 249 0.00 -13.66 -1.98
N ARG A 250 -0.95 -13.35 -2.87
CA ARG A 250 -0.69 -13.39 -4.33
C ARG A 250 0.47 -12.50 -4.74
N ALA A 251 0.46 -11.25 -4.26
CA ALA A 251 1.52 -10.28 -4.58
C ALA A 251 2.89 -10.75 -4.08
N ALA A 252 2.96 -11.34 -2.87
CA ALA A 252 4.19 -11.87 -2.31
C ALA A 252 4.77 -13.02 -3.16
N PHE A 253 3.94 -14.00 -3.53
CA PHE A 253 4.37 -15.12 -4.35
C PHE A 253 4.73 -14.71 -5.77
N TYR A 254 3.90 -13.89 -6.44
CA TYR A 254 4.20 -13.46 -7.81
C TYR A 254 5.43 -12.54 -7.85
N ARG A 255 5.59 -11.64 -6.88
CA ARG A 255 6.82 -10.84 -6.78
C ARG A 255 8.04 -11.71 -6.54
N GLY A 256 7.96 -12.66 -5.60
CA GLY A 256 9.07 -13.55 -5.25
C GLY A 256 9.50 -14.49 -6.39
N THR A 257 8.62 -14.73 -7.37
CA THR A 257 8.88 -15.59 -8.52
C THR A 257 8.99 -14.82 -9.84
N ALA A 258 8.82 -13.50 -9.83
CA ALA A 258 8.97 -12.68 -11.01
C ALA A 258 10.40 -12.73 -11.53
N PRO A 259 10.59 -12.84 -12.86
CA PRO A 259 11.93 -12.83 -13.43
C PRO A 259 12.60 -11.48 -13.22
N GLN A 260 13.84 -11.51 -12.73
CA GLN A 260 14.62 -10.29 -12.58
C GLN A 260 15.03 -9.74 -13.93
N ARG A 261 14.53 -8.58 -14.31
CA ARG A 261 14.83 -7.91 -15.57
C ARG A 261 16.18 -7.20 -15.53
N ALA A 262 16.70 -6.84 -16.73
CA ALA A 262 18.01 -6.23 -16.86
C ALA A 262 18.08 -4.82 -16.29
N THR A 263 17.05 -4.01 -16.56
CA THR A 263 16.98 -2.59 -16.18
C THR A 263 15.71 -2.27 -15.40
N GLY A 264 15.71 -1.11 -14.72
CA GLY A 264 14.53 -0.58 -14.07
C GLY A 264 13.39 -0.32 -15.04
N PHE A 265 13.69 0.12 -16.27
CA PHE A 265 12.69 0.32 -17.31
C PHE A 265 12.00 -1.00 -17.72
N ASP A 266 12.77 -2.06 -17.99
CA ASP A 266 12.22 -3.38 -18.31
C ASP A 266 11.37 -3.92 -17.15
N THR A 267 11.78 -3.62 -15.92
CA THR A 267 11.03 -4.01 -14.72
C THR A 267 9.69 -3.26 -14.63
N CYS A 268 9.64 -1.98 -14.97
CA CYS A 268 8.38 -1.23 -15.04
C CYS A 268 7.38 -1.84 -16.03
N LEU A 269 7.84 -2.37 -17.15
CA LEU A 269 6.97 -2.99 -18.16
C LEU A 269 6.22 -4.21 -17.64
N LEU A 270 6.74 -4.92 -16.62
CA LEU A 270 6.03 -6.04 -15.98
C LEU A 270 4.72 -5.62 -15.31
N TYR A 271 4.60 -4.36 -14.90
CA TYR A 271 3.40 -3.86 -14.23
C TYR A 271 2.43 -3.16 -15.15
N THR A 272 2.95 -2.58 -16.22
CA THR A 272 2.14 -1.78 -17.15
C THR A 272 1.59 -2.61 -18.30
N SER A 273 2.08 -3.83 -18.46
CA SER A 273 1.58 -4.75 -19.46
C SER A 273 0.24 -5.35 -19.04
N PRO A 274 -0.78 -5.36 -19.89
CA PRO A 274 -2.08 -5.96 -19.60
C PRO A 274 -2.02 -7.48 -19.43
N SER A 275 -0.94 -8.11 -19.92
CA SER A 275 -0.64 -9.53 -19.72
C SER A 275 0.85 -9.77 -19.59
N PRO A 276 1.30 -10.67 -18.70
CA PRO A 276 2.71 -11.09 -18.65
C PRO A 276 3.23 -11.69 -19.97
N ARG A 277 2.32 -12.11 -20.86
CA ARG A 277 2.65 -12.63 -22.20
C ARG A 277 2.97 -11.54 -23.23
N ASP A 278 2.59 -10.29 -22.96
CA ASP A 278 2.80 -9.17 -23.87
C ASP A 278 4.22 -8.58 -23.77
N VAL A 279 5.11 -9.18 -22.98
CA VAL A 279 6.47 -8.72 -22.68
C VAL A 279 7.54 -9.73 -23.15
N GLU A 280 7.17 -10.73 -23.95
CA GLU A 280 8.11 -11.68 -24.55
C GLU A 280 8.76 -11.13 -25.81
#